data_ea09b3194d510f7900b368bf0c37aaa5
#
_entry.id   ea09b3194d510f7900b368bf0c37aaa5
#
_cell.length_a   1.000
_cell.length_b   1.000
_cell.length_c   1.000
_cell.angle_alpha   90.00
_cell.angle_beta   90.00
_cell.angle_gamma   90.00
#
_symmetry.space_group_name_H-M   'P 1'
#
loop_
_entity.id
_entity.type
_entity.pdbx_description
1 polymer ?
#
loop_
_entity_poly.entity_id
_entity_poly.type
_entity_poly.pdbx_seq_one_letter_code
_entity_poly.pdbx_strand_id
1 'polypeptide(L)'
;MSFFLLKRFITLIATLVGTSVVVFLVLEVLPGNAAQMLMGPDASPDAVIAMAVRLGLDRPPVERYWEWVSGLVTGNLGLSYAYSTPVMDLVLERLSVTVPLALMAMALTTVLALCVGIFAASRHNSVGDVGLMAVAQAGIAIPNFWFAILLILLFSVQLKWFSAGGFPGWEDGWLEAVKSLLLPAVSLAVVQSAILARITRSAVLEVLREDFVRTARAKGLSRRATLWGHVLRNALIPVITVMGLQFANLLAGTIVVENVFYLPGLGRLIFQSISNRDLIVVRNCVMLLATMVVVVNFIVDVLYAVIDPRVKASDI
;
A
#
# COMPACT_ATOMS: atom_id res chain seq x y z
N MET A 1 15.15 -16.49 -18.32
CA MET A 1 14.05 -15.51 -18.17
C MET A 1 12.66 -16.15 -18.06
N SER A 2 12.29 -17.08 -18.96
CA SER A 2 10.99 -17.77 -18.87
C SER A 2 10.82 -18.60 -17.58
N PHE A 3 11.83 -19.32 -17.15
CA PHE A 3 11.80 -20.10 -15.92
C PHE A 3 11.69 -19.23 -14.65
N PHE A 4 12.43 -18.12 -14.58
CA PHE A 4 12.33 -17.15 -13.48
C PHE A 4 10.91 -16.57 -13.38
N LEU A 5 10.34 -16.10 -14.50
CA LEU A 5 8.99 -15.54 -14.53
C LEU A 5 7.94 -16.59 -14.15
N LEU A 6 8.10 -17.83 -14.63
CA LEU A 6 7.20 -18.93 -14.27
C LEU A 6 7.26 -19.21 -12.76
N LYS A 7 8.47 -19.30 -12.17
CA LYS A 7 8.65 -19.48 -10.73
C LYS A 7 7.99 -18.36 -9.93
N ARG A 8 8.19 -17.09 -10.34
CA ARG A 8 7.58 -15.93 -9.68
C ARG A 8 6.06 -15.93 -9.82
N PHE A 9 5.54 -16.32 -10.98
CA PHE A 9 4.10 -16.46 -11.19
C PHE A 9 3.49 -17.58 -10.32
N ILE A 10 4.15 -18.72 -10.22
CA ILE A 10 3.72 -19.80 -9.31
C ILE A 10 3.74 -19.34 -7.85
N THR A 11 4.78 -18.59 -7.45
CA THR A 11 4.86 -18.01 -6.10
C THR A 11 3.72 -17.02 -5.85
N LEU A 12 3.38 -16.17 -6.82
CA LEU A 12 2.25 -15.26 -6.74
C LEU A 12 0.95 -16.02 -6.48
N ILE A 13 0.64 -17.04 -7.30
CA ILE A 13 -0.58 -17.85 -7.13
C ILE A 13 -0.58 -18.56 -5.78
N ALA A 14 0.53 -19.19 -5.39
CA ALA A 14 0.64 -19.89 -4.11
C ALA A 14 0.43 -18.92 -2.93
N THR A 15 0.95 -17.70 -3.02
CA THR A 15 0.75 -16.66 -1.99
C THR A 15 -0.71 -16.24 -1.93
N LEU A 16 -1.38 -16.00 -3.08
CA LEU A 16 -2.80 -15.64 -3.11
C LEU A 16 -3.69 -16.75 -2.54
N VAL A 17 -3.42 -18.00 -2.89
CA VAL A 17 -4.14 -19.15 -2.34
C VAL A 17 -3.89 -19.26 -0.82
N GLY A 18 -2.64 -19.19 -0.37
CA GLY A 18 -2.32 -19.21 1.05
C GLY A 18 -3.00 -18.06 1.82
N THR A 19 -2.98 -16.86 1.26
CA THR A 19 -3.64 -15.68 1.85
C THR A 19 -5.16 -15.88 1.92
N SER A 20 -5.79 -16.42 0.88
CA SER A 20 -7.24 -16.68 0.89
C SER A 20 -7.64 -17.66 1.97
N VAL A 21 -6.85 -18.73 2.16
CA VAL A 21 -7.07 -19.70 3.26
C VAL A 21 -6.97 -19.01 4.62
N VAL A 22 -5.90 -18.23 4.84
CA VAL A 22 -5.69 -17.51 6.11
C VAL A 22 -6.81 -16.52 6.38
N VAL A 23 -7.19 -15.70 5.39
CA VAL A 23 -8.28 -14.72 5.53
C VAL A 23 -9.59 -15.42 5.86
N PHE A 24 -9.91 -16.52 5.18
CA PHE A 24 -11.11 -17.28 5.43
C PHE A 24 -11.11 -17.86 6.87
N LEU A 25 -10.04 -18.54 7.27
CA LEU A 25 -9.93 -19.17 8.57
C LEU A 25 -10.00 -18.15 9.72
N VAL A 26 -9.29 -17.01 9.59
CA VAL A 26 -9.30 -15.95 10.61
C VAL A 26 -10.73 -15.42 10.82
N LEU A 27 -11.47 -15.17 9.74
CA LEU A 27 -12.83 -14.64 9.82
C LEU A 27 -13.85 -15.70 10.24
N GLU A 28 -13.60 -16.98 10.00
CA GLU A 28 -14.43 -18.09 10.46
C GLU A 28 -14.32 -18.32 11.98
N VAL A 29 -13.12 -18.09 12.54
CA VAL A 29 -12.87 -18.27 13.99
C VAL A 29 -13.29 -17.05 14.80
N LEU A 30 -13.49 -15.89 14.16
CA LEU A 30 -13.91 -14.67 14.86
C LEU A 30 -15.25 -14.88 15.57
N PRO A 31 -15.32 -14.64 16.91
CA PRO A 31 -16.55 -14.82 17.66
C PRO A 31 -17.61 -13.81 17.21
N GLY A 32 -18.81 -14.32 16.92
CA GLY A 32 -19.98 -13.53 16.56
C GLY A 32 -20.81 -14.20 15.48
N ASN A 33 -22.10 -14.27 15.71
CA ASN A 33 -23.05 -14.77 14.73
C ASN A 33 -23.56 -13.57 13.89
N ALA A 34 -23.16 -13.48 12.62
CA ALA A 34 -23.59 -12.40 11.73
C ALA A 34 -25.14 -12.33 11.65
N ALA A 35 -25.83 -13.48 11.68
CA ALA A 35 -27.27 -13.54 11.68
C ALA A 35 -27.87 -12.90 12.97
N GLN A 36 -27.30 -13.18 14.13
CA GLN A 36 -27.75 -12.60 15.40
C GLN A 36 -27.53 -11.08 15.44
N MET A 37 -26.44 -10.59 14.86
CA MET A 37 -26.16 -9.15 14.82
C MET A 37 -27.11 -8.39 13.90
N LEU A 38 -27.45 -8.98 12.75
CA LEU A 38 -28.44 -8.41 11.83
C LEU A 38 -29.85 -8.37 12.40
N MET A 39 -30.20 -9.40 13.19
CA MET A 39 -31.52 -9.51 13.79
C MET A 39 -31.66 -8.72 15.10
N GLY A 40 -30.54 -8.32 15.70
CA GLY A 40 -30.50 -7.60 16.97
C GLY A 40 -30.50 -8.51 18.22
N PRO A 41 -30.23 -7.92 19.41
CA PRO A 41 -30.06 -8.67 20.66
C PRO A 41 -31.36 -9.34 21.13
N ASP A 42 -32.51 -8.81 20.74
CA ASP A 42 -33.86 -9.28 21.20
C ASP A 42 -34.49 -10.29 20.21
N ALA A 43 -33.73 -10.72 19.17
CA ALA A 43 -34.26 -11.65 18.19
C ALA A 43 -34.49 -13.05 18.79
N SER A 44 -35.60 -13.70 18.39
CA SER A 44 -35.88 -15.07 18.81
C SER A 44 -34.83 -16.04 18.22
N PRO A 45 -34.47 -17.12 18.91
CA PRO A 45 -33.55 -18.13 18.43
C PRO A 45 -33.91 -18.66 17.03
N ASP A 46 -35.21 -18.89 16.78
CA ASP A 46 -35.73 -19.38 15.51
C ASP A 46 -35.49 -18.37 14.37
N ALA A 47 -35.67 -17.07 14.62
CA ALA A 47 -35.41 -16.02 13.66
C ALA A 47 -33.91 -15.92 13.31
N VAL A 48 -33.03 -16.09 14.31
CA VAL A 48 -31.58 -16.12 14.10
C VAL A 48 -31.16 -17.33 13.25
N ILE A 49 -31.73 -18.51 13.52
CA ILE A 49 -31.47 -19.72 12.74
C ILE A 49 -31.94 -19.52 11.27
N ALA A 50 -33.16 -19.02 11.08
CA ALA A 50 -33.71 -18.75 9.75
C ALA A 50 -32.82 -17.75 8.98
N MET A 51 -32.30 -16.70 9.63
CA MET A 51 -31.39 -15.77 9.04
C MET A 51 -30.03 -16.42 8.72
N ALA A 52 -29.48 -17.27 9.58
CA ALA A 52 -28.25 -18.00 9.34
C ALA A 52 -28.34 -18.90 8.09
N VAL A 53 -29.46 -19.61 7.94
CA VAL A 53 -29.74 -20.40 6.73
C VAL A 53 -29.84 -19.50 5.48
N ARG A 54 -30.54 -18.38 5.57
CA ARG A 54 -30.66 -17.40 4.48
C ARG A 54 -29.30 -16.84 4.06
N LEU A 55 -28.37 -16.66 5.00
CA LEU A 55 -27.00 -16.18 4.77
C LEU A 55 -26.05 -17.32 4.34
N GLY A 56 -26.51 -18.57 4.31
CA GLY A 56 -25.71 -19.75 3.97
C GLY A 56 -24.66 -20.10 5.02
N LEU A 57 -24.80 -19.61 6.25
CA LEU A 57 -23.86 -19.86 7.36
C LEU A 57 -23.99 -21.29 7.93
N ASP A 58 -25.07 -21.99 7.60
CA ASP A 58 -25.33 -23.39 7.96
C ASP A 58 -24.58 -24.41 7.10
N ARG A 59 -24.01 -23.95 5.95
CA ARG A 59 -23.25 -24.81 5.05
C ARG A 59 -21.86 -25.14 5.60
N PRO A 60 -21.29 -26.30 5.22
CA PRO A 60 -19.94 -26.67 5.62
C PRO A 60 -18.92 -25.58 5.25
N PRO A 61 -17.92 -25.27 6.13
CA PRO A 61 -16.92 -24.22 5.84
C PRO A 61 -16.17 -24.41 4.53
N VAL A 62 -15.91 -25.66 4.14
CA VAL A 62 -15.20 -25.96 2.88
C VAL A 62 -16.03 -25.53 1.66
N GLU A 63 -17.35 -25.74 1.66
CA GLU A 63 -18.22 -25.30 0.57
C GLU A 63 -18.25 -23.78 0.48
N ARG A 64 -18.40 -23.10 1.62
CA ARG A 64 -18.37 -21.62 1.71
C ARG A 64 -17.04 -21.03 1.24
N TYR A 65 -15.93 -21.70 1.52
CA TYR A 65 -14.62 -21.30 1.01
C TYR A 65 -14.55 -21.38 -0.51
N TRP A 66 -14.94 -22.50 -1.10
CA TRP A 66 -14.90 -22.68 -2.55
C TRP A 66 -15.88 -21.76 -3.28
N GLU A 67 -17.07 -21.52 -2.73
CA GLU A 67 -18.04 -20.56 -3.26
C GLU A 67 -17.43 -19.14 -3.26
N TRP A 68 -16.78 -18.75 -2.16
CA TRP A 68 -16.11 -17.46 -2.08
C TRP A 68 -14.94 -17.33 -3.07
N VAL A 69 -14.05 -18.30 -3.13
CA VAL A 69 -12.88 -18.25 -4.04
C VAL A 69 -13.32 -18.26 -5.50
N SER A 70 -14.34 -19.04 -5.86
CA SER A 70 -14.93 -18.98 -7.20
C SER A 70 -15.55 -17.62 -7.49
N GLY A 71 -16.20 -17.01 -6.51
CA GLY A 71 -16.74 -15.65 -6.60
C GLY A 71 -15.65 -14.60 -6.83
N LEU A 72 -14.48 -14.70 -6.19
CA LEU A 72 -13.34 -13.81 -6.45
C LEU A 72 -12.88 -13.86 -7.92
N VAL A 73 -12.87 -15.06 -8.52
CA VAL A 73 -12.43 -15.24 -9.91
C VAL A 73 -13.50 -14.78 -10.92
N THR A 74 -14.77 -14.99 -10.61
CA THR A 74 -15.90 -14.62 -11.48
C THR A 74 -16.40 -13.19 -11.30
N GLY A 75 -15.88 -12.47 -10.30
CA GLY A 75 -16.31 -11.11 -9.97
C GLY A 75 -17.60 -11.03 -9.13
N ASN A 76 -18.13 -12.18 -8.68
CA ASN A 76 -19.29 -12.20 -7.78
C ASN A 76 -18.83 -12.23 -6.32
N LEU A 77 -18.65 -11.06 -5.74
CA LEU A 77 -18.18 -10.90 -4.35
C LEU A 77 -19.29 -11.06 -3.31
N GLY A 78 -20.51 -11.34 -3.73
CA GLY A 78 -21.68 -11.44 -2.86
C GLY A 78 -22.31 -10.08 -2.51
N LEU A 79 -23.29 -10.13 -1.59
CA LEU A 79 -24.01 -8.95 -1.12
C LEU A 79 -23.52 -8.55 0.26
N SER A 80 -23.35 -7.26 0.49
CA SER A 80 -23.07 -6.68 1.80
C SER A 80 -24.27 -6.87 2.71
N TYR A 81 -24.05 -7.32 3.94
CA TYR A 81 -25.10 -7.44 4.92
C TYR A 81 -25.56 -6.09 5.48
N ALA A 82 -24.63 -5.17 5.67
CA ALA A 82 -24.91 -3.84 6.24
C ALA A 82 -25.54 -2.88 5.22
N TYR A 83 -25.11 -2.96 3.95
CA TYR A 83 -25.53 -2.00 2.92
C TYR A 83 -26.56 -2.57 1.94
N SER A 84 -26.80 -3.90 1.94
CA SER A 84 -27.70 -4.59 1.01
C SER A 84 -27.39 -4.33 -0.47
N THR A 85 -26.13 -4.05 -0.79
CA THR A 85 -25.62 -3.75 -2.13
C THR A 85 -24.55 -4.77 -2.54
N PRO A 86 -24.32 -5.01 -3.84
CA PRO A 86 -23.21 -5.85 -4.30
C PRO A 86 -21.88 -5.33 -3.76
N VAL A 87 -21.06 -6.21 -3.19
CA VAL A 87 -19.75 -5.85 -2.63
C VAL A 87 -18.82 -5.30 -3.72
N MET A 88 -18.96 -5.78 -4.96
CA MET A 88 -18.17 -5.29 -6.10
C MET A 88 -18.35 -3.78 -6.30
N ASP A 89 -19.60 -3.28 -6.23
CA ASP A 89 -19.91 -1.87 -6.43
C ASP A 89 -19.30 -1.01 -5.31
N LEU A 90 -19.43 -1.46 -4.06
CA LEU A 90 -18.79 -0.81 -2.92
C LEU A 90 -17.27 -0.73 -3.08
N VAL A 91 -16.66 -1.83 -3.49
CA VAL A 91 -15.21 -1.92 -3.68
C VAL A 91 -14.72 -1.01 -4.81
N LEU A 92 -15.39 -1.01 -5.96
CA LEU A 92 -15.01 -0.17 -7.11
C LEU A 92 -15.09 1.32 -6.76
N GLU A 93 -16.15 1.73 -6.07
CA GLU A 93 -16.29 3.11 -5.59
C GLU A 93 -15.11 3.51 -4.69
N ARG A 94 -14.72 2.64 -3.74
CA ARG A 94 -13.66 2.92 -2.77
C ARG A 94 -12.26 2.87 -3.39
N LEU A 95 -12.04 2.01 -4.39
CA LEU A 95 -10.79 1.96 -5.15
C LEU A 95 -10.48 3.28 -5.85
N SER A 96 -11.49 4.01 -6.29
CA SER A 96 -11.35 5.32 -6.93
C SER A 96 -10.69 6.37 -6.05
N VAL A 97 -10.64 6.14 -4.73
CA VAL A 97 -9.96 7.00 -3.74
C VAL A 97 -8.66 6.39 -3.27
N THR A 98 -8.68 5.11 -2.86
CA THR A 98 -7.50 4.44 -2.28
C THR A 98 -6.35 4.33 -3.29
N VAL A 99 -6.63 3.98 -4.56
CA VAL A 99 -5.58 3.80 -5.57
C VAL A 99 -4.89 5.13 -5.90
N PRO A 100 -5.58 6.23 -6.23
CA PRO A 100 -4.93 7.52 -6.43
C PRO A 100 -4.17 8.01 -5.20
N LEU A 101 -4.71 7.84 -3.99
CA LEU A 101 -4.02 8.19 -2.75
C LEU A 101 -2.69 7.43 -2.60
N ALA A 102 -2.71 6.11 -2.79
CA ALA A 102 -1.50 5.28 -2.70
C ALA A 102 -0.46 5.65 -3.76
N LEU A 103 -0.90 5.89 -5.00
CA LEU A 103 -0.01 6.32 -6.09
C LEU A 103 0.59 7.70 -5.84
N MET A 104 -0.21 8.66 -5.37
CA MET A 104 0.28 9.99 -4.99
C MET A 104 1.29 9.91 -3.84
N ALA A 105 0.99 9.15 -2.79
CA ALA A 105 1.89 8.93 -1.67
C ALA A 105 3.20 8.28 -2.12
N MET A 106 3.14 7.27 -3.01
CA MET A 106 4.33 6.61 -3.56
C MET A 106 5.16 7.54 -4.43
N ALA A 107 4.53 8.36 -5.28
CA ALA A 107 5.22 9.35 -6.10
C ALA A 107 5.95 10.39 -5.22
N LEU A 108 5.26 10.93 -4.22
CA LEU A 108 5.85 11.87 -3.26
C LEU A 108 6.99 11.22 -2.46
N THR A 109 6.79 10.00 -1.96
CA THR A 109 7.83 9.21 -1.28
C THR A 109 9.08 9.08 -2.14
N THR A 110 8.92 8.69 -3.39
CA THR A 110 10.02 8.49 -4.33
C THR A 110 10.77 9.78 -4.61
N VAL A 111 10.07 10.85 -4.92
CA VAL A 111 10.68 12.17 -5.21
C VAL A 111 11.45 12.67 -4.00
N LEU A 112 10.82 12.68 -2.82
CA LEU A 112 11.47 13.14 -1.58
C LEU A 112 12.69 12.28 -1.24
N ALA A 113 12.56 10.96 -1.31
CA ALA A 113 13.64 10.03 -0.98
C ALA A 113 14.84 10.15 -1.91
N LEU A 114 14.60 10.27 -3.23
CA LEU A 114 15.67 10.45 -4.19
C LEU A 114 16.35 11.81 -3.99
N CYS A 115 15.60 12.89 -3.85
CA CYS A 115 16.16 14.23 -3.62
C CYS A 115 17.04 14.26 -2.34
N VAL A 116 16.50 13.79 -1.22
CA VAL A 116 17.19 13.79 0.08
C VAL A 116 18.37 12.80 0.08
N GLY A 117 18.16 11.56 -0.40
CA GLY A 117 19.18 10.52 -0.37
C GLY A 117 20.38 10.83 -1.29
N ILE A 118 20.13 11.32 -2.52
CA ILE A 118 21.19 11.72 -3.46
C ILE A 118 21.93 12.94 -2.93
N PHE A 119 21.22 13.94 -2.40
CA PHE A 119 21.86 15.12 -1.82
C PHE A 119 22.76 14.73 -0.64
N ALA A 120 22.26 13.92 0.30
CA ALA A 120 23.02 13.45 1.46
C ALA A 120 24.27 12.63 1.03
N ALA A 121 24.12 11.73 0.05
CA ALA A 121 25.26 10.96 -0.48
C ALA A 121 26.30 11.84 -1.18
N SER A 122 25.85 12.84 -1.96
CA SER A 122 26.75 13.74 -2.70
C SER A 122 27.58 14.64 -1.79
N ARG A 123 27.08 14.90 -0.57
CA ARG A 123 27.73 15.72 0.48
C ARG A 123 28.09 14.90 1.73
N HIS A 124 28.48 13.65 1.50
CA HIS A 124 28.81 12.70 2.57
C HIS A 124 29.69 13.31 3.68
N ASN A 125 29.33 13.04 4.93
CA ASN A 125 29.96 13.55 6.14
C ASN A 125 29.91 15.09 6.33
N SER A 126 29.09 15.82 5.57
CA SER A 126 28.81 17.23 5.82
C SER A 126 27.70 17.40 6.88
N VAL A 127 27.60 18.61 7.45
CA VAL A 127 26.51 18.98 8.37
C VAL A 127 25.16 18.78 7.71
N GLY A 128 25.04 19.04 6.38
CA GLY A 128 23.80 18.80 5.64
C GLY A 128 23.42 17.32 5.53
N ASP A 129 24.40 16.43 5.33
CA ASP A 129 24.18 14.98 5.32
C ASP A 129 23.69 14.49 6.71
N VAL A 130 24.45 14.84 7.75
CA VAL A 130 24.11 14.43 9.14
C VAL A 130 22.75 14.99 9.56
N GLY A 131 22.49 16.27 9.29
CA GLY A 131 21.23 16.94 9.66
C GLY A 131 20.03 16.31 8.96
N LEU A 132 20.10 16.06 7.62
CA LEU A 132 19.02 15.42 6.90
C LEU A 132 18.77 13.98 7.36
N MET A 133 19.82 13.21 7.64
CA MET A 133 19.67 11.85 8.16
C MET A 133 19.10 11.84 9.59
N ALA A 134 19.44 12.81 10.42
CA ALA A 134 18.85 12.96 11.75
C ALA A 134 17.34 13.30 11.66
N VAL A 135 16.95 14.22 10.78
CA VAL A 135 15.54 14.55 10.52
C VAL A 135 14.78 13.33 9.96
N ALA A 136 15.38 12.60 9.01
CA ALA A 136 14.80 11.37 8.50
C ALA A 136 14.61 10.34 9.62
N GLN A 137 15.61 10.15 10.50
CA GLN A 137 15.51 9.22 11.62
C GLN A 137 14.41 9.62 12.60
N ALA A 138 14.26 10.92 12.90
CA ALA A 138 13.17 11.43 13.72
C ALA A 138 11.81 11.20 13.05
N GLY A 139 11.73 11.39 11.73
CA GLY A 139 10.49 11.16 10.95
C GLY A 139 10.00 9.70 11.00
N ILE A 140 10.90 8.72 11.06
CA ILE A 140 10.52 7.30 11.18
C ILE A 140 9.87 7.00 12.55
N ALA A 141 10.25 7.71 13.59
CA ALA A 141 9.70 7.52 14.93
C ALA A 141 8.27 8.07 15.10
N ILE A 142 7.81 8.89 14.16
CA ILE A 142 6.50 9.53 14.23
C ILE A 142 5.42 8.60 13.66
N PRO A 143 4.37 8.26 14.43
CA PRO A 143 3.24 7.50 13.88
C PRO A 143 2.51 8.28 12.78
N ASN A 144 2.20 7.61 11.66
CA ASN A 144 1.54 8.23 10.50
C ASN A 144 0.25 8.97 10.87
N PHE A 145 -0.60 8.38 11.72
CA PHE A 145 -1.86 9.00 12.12
C PHE A 145 -1.66 10.27 12.95
N TRP A 146 -0.66 10.29 13.82
CA TRP A 146 -0.34 11.47 14.62
C TRP A 146 0.16 12.61 13.73
N PHE A 147 1.04 12.31 12.78
CA PHE A 147 1.50 13.28 11.81
C PHE A 147 0.36 13.80 10.92
N ALA A 148 -0.57 12.93 10.50
CA ALA A 148 -1.77 13.30 9.78
C ALA A 148 -2.63 14.32 10.56
N ILE A 149 -2.82 14.09 11.87
CA ILE A 149 -3.55 15.02 12.74
C ILE A 149 -2.83 16.37 12.83
N LEU A 150 -1.50 16.40 12.97
CA LEU A 150 -0.73 17.64 12.98
C LEU A 150 -0.86 18.43 11.68
N LEU A 151 -0.86 17.73 10.53
CA LEU A 151 -1.09 18.38 9.23
C LEU A 151 -2.49 19.00 9.14
N ILE A 152 -3.52 18.30 9.64
CA ILE A 152 -4.89 18.86 9.72
C ILE A 152 -4.91 20.11 10.60
N LEU A 153 -4.35 20.04 11.79
CA LEU A 153 -4.32 21.18 12.72
C LEU A 153 -3.62 22.38 12.10
N LEU A 154 -2.49 22.20 11.45
CA LEU A 154 -1.75 23.29 10.84
C LEU A 154 -2.41 23.81 9.57
N PHE A 155 -2.62 22.93 8.59
CA PHE A 155 -3.00 23.36 7.24
C PHE A 155 -4.51 23.55 7.05
N SER A 156 -5.34 22.85 7.82
CA SER A 156 -6.79 22.94 7.68
C SER A 156 -7.42 23.86 8.74
N VAL A 157 -6.99 23.77 10.00
CA VAL A 157 -7.59 24.54 11.08
C VAL A 157 -6.96 25.95 11.20
N GLN A 158 -5.62 26.03 11.26
CA GLN A 158 -4.94 27.32 11.47
C GLN A 158 -4.80 28.11 10.16
N LEU A 159 -4.21 27.50 9.12
CA LEU A 159 -3.95 28.18 7.84
C LEU A 159 -5.16 28.20 6.91
N LYS A 160 -6.11 27.29 7.06
CA LYS A 160 -7.32 27.16 6.23
C LYS A 160 -7.03 27.00 4.73
N TRP A 161 -5.90 26.37 4.39
CA TRP A 161 -5.50 26.14 3.00
C TRP A 161 -6.14 24.89 2.40
N PHE A 162 -6.45 23.90 3.24
CA PHE A 162 -7.00 22.60 2.87
C PHE A 162 -8.24 22.27 3.70
N SER A 163 -9.09 21.37 3.19
CA SER A 163 -10.15 20.75 3.99
C SER A 163 -9.56 19.86 5.07
N ALA A 164 -10.21 19.80 6.24
CA ALA A 164 -9.80 18.90 7.32
C ALA A 164 -10.07 17.43 7.00
N GLY A 165 -10.94 17.13 6.03
CA GLY A 165 -11.29 15.79 5.59
C GLY A 165 -12.42 15.79 4.58
N GLY A 166 -12.80 14.59 4.15
CA GLY A 166 -13.77 14.37 3.10
C GLY A 166 -13.15 14.35 1.70
N PHE A 167 -13.90 13.83 0.76
CA PHE A 167 -13.55 13.76 -0.65
C PHE A 167 -14.73 14.27 -1.48
N PRO A 168 -14.55 15.32 -2.30
CA PRO A 168 -15.65 15.94 -3.03
C PRO A 168 -16.23 15.04 -4.13
N GLY A 169 -15.45 14.11 -4.64
CA GLY A 169 -15.76 13.34 -5.84
C GLY A 169 -14.91 13.78 -7.03
N TRP A 170 -14.69 12.87 -7.97
CA TRP A 170 -13.98 13.19 -9.23
C TRP A 170 -14.84 14.02 -10.18
N GLU A 171 -16.16 13.90 -10.04
CA GLU A 171 -17.15 14.60 -10.87
C GLU A 171 -17.24 16.09 -10.52
N ASP A 172 -17.00 16.46 -9.26
CA ASP A 172 -17.01 17.84 -8.78
C ASP A 172 -15.76 18.65 -9.19
N GLY A 173 -14.77 17.99 -9.79
CA GLY A 173 -13.56 18.61 -10.32
C GLY A 173 -12.29 17.88 -9.89
N TRP A 174 -11.49 17.49 -10.86
CA TRP A 174 -10.26 16.74 -10.64
C TRP A 174 -9.24 17.47 -9.75
N LEU A 175 -9.20 18.81 -9.84
CA LEU A 175 -8.25 19.62 -9.06
C LEU A 175 -8.59 19.61 -7.56
N GLU A 176 -9.88 19.77 -7.22
CA GLU A 176 -10.34 19.71 -5.83
C GLU A 176 -10.21 18.30 -5.26
N ALA A 177 -10.49 17.28 -6.07
CA ALA A 177 -10.27 15.88 -5.70
C ALA A 177 -8.78 15.61 -5.38
N VAL A 178 -7.85 16.00 -6.25
CA VAL A 178 -6.40 15.86 -6.00
C VAL A 178 -5.97 16.69 -4.79
N LYS A 179 -6.48 17.90 -4.61
CA LYS A 179 -6.17 18.75 -3.47
C LYS A 179 -6.61 18.11 -2.14
N SER A 180 -7.78 17.46 -2.11
CA SER A 180 -8.27 16.76 -0.92
C SER A 180 -7.40 15.55 -0.54
N LEU A 181 -6.75 14.91 -1.51
CA LEU A 181 -5.82 13.79 -1.31
C LEU A 181 -4.39 14.22 -0.96
N LEU A 182 -4.04 15.50 -1.10
CA LEU A 182 -2.66 15.96 -0.96
C LEU A 182 -2.14 15.83 0.48
N LEU A 183 -2.85 16.32 1.49
CA LEU A 183 -2.46 16.17 2.90
C LEU A 183 -2.39 14.71 3.34
N PRO A 184 -3.39 13.86 3.05
CA PRO A 184 -3.29 12.41 3.26
C PRO A 184 -2.06 11.78 2.60
N ALA A 185 -1.80 12.11 1.33
CA ALA A 185 -0.64 11.59 0.61
C ALA A 185 0.70 12.05 1.23
N VAL A 186 0.81 13.30 1.65
CA VAL A 186 1.98 13.84 2.36
C VAL A 186 2.19 13.11 3.69
N SER A 187 1.11 12.86 4.45
CA SER A 187 1.21 12.16 5.74
C SER A 187 1.78 10.75 5.60
N LEU A 188 1.41 10.04 4.55
CA LEU A 188 1.96 8.72 4.21
C LEU A 188 3.39 8.82 3.69
N ALA A 189 3.66 9.79 2.82
CA ALA A 189 4.91 9.91 2.09
C ALA A 189 6.10 10.29 3.00
N VAL A 190 5.92 11.17 3.99
CA VAL A 190 7.02 11.69 4.80
C VAL A 190 7.74 10.57 5.55
N VAL A 191 7.00 9.68 6.22
CA VAL A 191 7.59 8.56 6.97
C VAL A 191 8.29 7.57 6.03
N GLN A 192 7.65 7.23 4.92
CA GLN A 192 8.21 6.28 3.95
C GLN A 192 9.40 6.85 3.20
N SER A 193 9.39 8.16 2.91
CA SER A 193 10.52 8.83 2.26
C SER A 193 11.77 8.83 3.14
N ALA A 194 11.63 8.90 4.44
CA ALA A 194 12.75 8.85 5.38
C ALA A 194 13.50 7.50 5.30
N ILE A 195 12.76 6.40 5.25
CA ILE A 195 13.33 5.05 5.09
C ILE A 195 14.03 4.91 3.73
N LEU A 196 13.33 5.31 2.65
CA LEU A 196 13.83 5.17 1.29
C LEU A 196 15.02 6.10 1.02
N ALA A 197 15.05 7.32 1.60
CA ALA A 197 16.17 8.25 1.49
C ALA A 197 17.46 7.66 2.10
N ARG A 198 17.36 7.00 3.24
CA ARG A 198 18.50 6.32 3.86
C ARG A 198 19.04 5.19 2.97
N ILE A 199 18.16 4.39 2.39
CA ILE A 199 18.54 3.32 1.46
C ILE A 199 19.17 3.90 0.20
N THR A 200 18.55 4.94 -0.38
CA THR A 200 19.08 5.65 -1.54
C THR A 200 20.49 6.21 -1.28
N ARG A 201 20.67 6.85 -0.10
CA ARG A 201 21.98 7.35 0.31
C ARG A 201 23.02 6.22 0.40
N SER A 202 22.70 5.11 1.04
CA SER A 202 23.60 3.97 1.21
C SER A 202 23.97 3.36 -0.14
N ALA A 203 23.00 3.13 -1.01
CA ALA A 203 23.22 2.59 -2.35
C ALA A 203 24.09 3.51 -3.23
N VAL A 204 23.85 4.83 -3.18
CA VAL A 204 24.67 5.81 -3.91
C VAL A 204 26.13 5.83 -3.39
N LEU A 205 26.32 5.77 -2.06
CA LEU A 205 27.65 5.76 -1.45
C LEU A 205 28.42 4.48 -1.77
N GLU A 206 27.76 3.33 -1.83
CA GLU A 206 28.34 2.05 -2.21
C GLU A 206 28.84 2.10 -3.67
N VAL A 207 27.99 2.49 -4.60
CA VAL A 207 28.34 2.59 -6.02
C VAL A 207 29.43 3.66 -6.28
N LEU A 208 29.47 4.75 -5.50
CA LEU A 208 30.52 5.77 -5.61
C LEU A 208 31.94 5.22 -5.33
N ARG A 209 32.07 4.09 -4.64
CA ARG A 209 33.35 3.44 -4.31
C ARG A 209 33.84 2.47 -5.37
N GLU A 210 32.99 2.11 -6.34
CA GLU A 210 33.27 1.15 -7.40
C GLU A 210 34.38 1.64 -8.37
N ASP A 211 35.16 0.71 -8.91
CA ASP A 211 36.32 1.02 -9.77
C ASP A 211 35.91 1.64 -11.10
N PHE A 212 34.73 1.31 -11.63
CA PHE A 212 34.26 1.97 -12.87
C PHE A 212 33.97 3.46 -12.65
N VAL A 213 33.61 3.89 -11.44
CA VAL A 213 33.42 5.30 -11.07
C VAL A 213 34.78 6.02 -11.04
N ARG A 214 35.81 5.38 -10.49
CA ARG A 214 37.19 5.89 -10.51
C ARG A 214 37.70 6.04 -11.94
N THR A 215 37.47 5.02 -12.80
CA THR A 215 37.83 5.05 -14.21
C THR A 215 37.13 6.17 -14.97
N ALA A 216 35.81 6.37 -14.73
CA ALA A 216 35.06 7.46 -15.35
C ALA A 216 35.64 8.84 -14.99
N ARG A 217 36.04 9.02 -13.73
CA ARG A 217 36.72 10.25 -13.26
C ARG A 217 38.13 10.43 -13.86
N ALA A 218 38.90 9.35 -13.96
CA ALA A 218 40.22 9.37 -14.58
C ALA A 218 40.15 9.76 -16.06
N LYS A 219 39.05 9.45 -16.76
CA LYS A 219 38.74 9.89 -18.13
C LYS A 219 38.26 11.35 -18.22
N GLY A 220 38.28 12.12 -17.14
CA GLY A 220 37.96 13.55 -17.13
C GLY A 220 36.48 13.90 -16.86
N LEU A 221 35.62 12.94 -16.55
CA LEU A 221 34.22 13.23 -16.22
C LEU A 221 34.11 13.99 -14.89
N SER A 222 33.33 15.07 -14.90
CA SER A 222 33.02 15.82 -13.68
C SER A 222 32.28 14.97 -12.65
N ARG A 223 32.37 15.34 -11.36
CA ARG A 223 31.64 14.65 -10.28
C ARG A 223 30.14 14.54 -10.55
N ARG A 224 29.53 15.61 -11.09
CA ARG A 224 28.12 15.66 -11.41
C ARG A 224 27.77 14.73 -12.59
N ALA A 225 28.55 14.76 -13.67
CA ALA A 225 28.34 13.88 -14.81
C ALA A 225 28.48 12.40 -14.42
N THR A 226 29.48 12.06 -13.59
CA THR A 226 29.69 10.71 -13.07
C THR A 226 28.53 10.27 -12.21
N LEU A 227 28.02 11.13 -11.30
CA LEU A 227 26.89 10.81 -10.42
C LEU A 227 25.63 10.47 -11.22
N TRP A 228 25.23 11.38 -12.14
CA TRP A 228 23.98 11.22 -12.89
C TRP A 228 24.07 10.17 -14.01
N GLY A 229 25.20 10.07 -14.70
CA GLY A 229 25.37 9.18 -15.85
C GLY A 229 25.75 7.74 -15.49
N HIS A 230 26.50 7.53 -14.40
CA HIS A 230 27.05 6.21 -14.06
C HIS A 230 26.58 5.68 -12.70
N VAL A 231 26.59 6.51 -11.65
CA VAL A 231 26.31 6.06 -10.30
C VAL A 231 24.84 5.78 -10.10
N LEU A 232 23.97 6.74 -10.41
CA LEU A 232 22.53 6.60 -10.12
C LEU A 232 21.89 5.44 -10.85
N ARG A 233 22.28 5.17 -12.09
CA ARG A 233 21.74 4.04 -12.85
C ARG A 233 21.93 2.71 -12.13
N ASN A 234 23.05 2.52 -11.45
CA ASN A 234 23.34 1.30 -10.70
C ASN A 234 22.78 1.36 -9.26
N ALA A 235 22.84 2.53 -8.63
CA ALA A 235 22.34 2.74 -7.27
C ALA A 235 20.81 2.64 -7.15
N LEU A 236 20.06 2.88 -8.23
CA LEU A 236 18.61 2.77 -8.23
C LEU A 236 18.09 1.33 -8.19
N ILE A 237 18.89 0.32 -8.56
CA ILE A 237 18.47 -1.08 -8.56
C ILE A 237 17.94 -1.52 -7.16
N PRO A 238 18.71 -1.42 -6.06
CA PRO A 238 18.22 -1.78 -4.74
C PRO A 238 17.09 -0.84 -4.26
N VAL A 239 17.07 0.41 -4.70
CA VAL A 239 16.03 1.38 -4.34
C VAL A 239 14.67 0.94 -4.90
N ILE A 240 14.60 0.54 -6.18
CA ILE A 240 13.37 0.05 -6.82
C ILE A 240 12.84 -1.20 -6.11
N THR A 241 13.73 -2.11 -5.70
CA THR A 241 13.32 -3.32 -4.94
C THR A 241 12.64 -2.94 -3.62
N VAL A 242 13.22 -1.99 -2.89
CA VAL A 242 12.63 -1.54 -1.61
C VAL A 242 11.34 -0.75 -1.82
N MET A 243 11.20 -0.02 -2.92
CA MET A 243 9.95 0.67 -3.27
C MET A 243 8.76 -0.28 -3.35
N GLY A 244 8.94 -1.49 -3.87
CA GLY A 244 7.87 -2.50 -3.91
C GLY A 244 7.41 -2.91 -2.51
N LEU A 245 8.35 -3.18 -1.61
CA LEU A 245 8.03 -3.50 -0.21
C LEU A 245 7.36 -2.31 0.50
N GLN A 246 7.79 -1.08 0.21
CA GLN A 246 7.19 0.11 0.79
C GLN A 246 5.78 0.38 0.28
N PHE A 247 5.45 -0.01 -0.95
CA PHE A 247 4.09 0.11 -1.46
C PHE A 247 3.10 -0.71 -0.63
N ALA A 248 3.50 -1.92 -0.18
CA ALA A 248 2.72 -2.71 0.76
C ALA A 248 2.45 -1.96 2.07
N ASN A 249 3.49 -1.34 2.63
CA ASN A 249 3.37 -0.53 3.85
C ASN A 249 2.50 0.73 3.64
N LEU A 250 2.57 1.34 2.46
CA LEU A 250 1.70 2.46 2.10
C LEU A 250 0.24 2.04 2.05
N LEU A 251 -0.08 0.92 1.39
CA LEU A 251 -1.45 0.39 1.35
C LEU A 251 -1.99 0.07 2.74
N ALA A 252 -1.18 -0.53 3.61
CA ALA A 252 -1.57 -0.74 5.00
C ALA A 252 -1.79 0.59 5.75
N GLY A 253 -0.94 1.58 5.48
CA GLY A 253 -1.04 2.93 6.05
C GLY A 253 -2.27 3.70 5.59
N THR A 254 -2.78 3.46 4.36
CA THR A 254 -4.00 4.13 3.87
C THR A 254 -5.19 3.82 4.74
N ILE A 255 -5.31 2.62 5.32
CA ILE A 255 -6.41 2.22 6.21
C ILE A 255 -6.58 3.23 7.35
N VAL A 256 -5.49 3.61 7.99
CA VAL A 256 -5.50 4.54 9.11
C VAL A 256 -5.72 5.97 8.65
N VAL A 257 -4.99 6.40 7.60
CA VAL A 257 -5.04 7.77 7.08
C VAL A 257 -6.40 8.10 6.48
N GLU A 258 -7.04 7.17 5.76
CA GLU A 258 -8.40 7.33 5.24
C GLU A 258 -9.43 7.56 6.38
N ASN A 259 -9.25 6.90 7.52
CA ASN A 259 -10.11 7.14 8.68
C ASN A 259 -9.86 8.51 9.31
N VAL A 260 -8.60 8.94 9.45
CA VAL A 260 -8.25 10.25 10.03
C VAL A 260 -8.78 11.40 9.18
N PHE A 261 -8.67 11.31 7.85
CA PHE A 261 -9.15 12.33 6.90
C PHE A 261 -10.59 12.11 6.43
N TYR A 262 -11.31 11.13 6.97
CA TYR A 262 -12.69 10.80 6.56
C TYR A 262 -12.84 10.57 5.05
N LEU A 263 -11.83 10.00 4.39
CA LEU A 263 -11.88 9.67 2.97
C LEU A 263 -12.73 8.41 2.72
N PRO A 264 -13.57 8.39 1.68
CA PRO A 264 -14.36 7.22 1.34
C PRO A 264 -13.53 6.17 0.57
N GLY A 265 -12.49 5.61 1.21
CA GLY A 265 -11.62 4.60 0.63
C GLY A 265 -11.87 3.19 1.18
N LEU A 266 -11.08 2.21 0.68
CA LEU A 266 -11.16 0.80 1.10
C LEU A 266 -10.84 0.60 2.58
N GLY A 267 -9.85 1.32 3.11
CA GLY A 267 -9.48 1.20 4.52
C GLY A 267 -10.61 1.62 5.45
N ARG A 268 -11.30 2.71 5.10
CA ARG A 268 -12.47 3.16 5.84
C ARG A 268 -13.64 2.18 5.71
N LEU A 269 -13.86 1.62 4.52
CA LEU A 269 -14.87 0.59 4.31
C LEU A 269 -14.59 -0.64 5.19
N ILE A 270 -13.35 -1.11 5.25
CA ILE A 270 -12.94 -2.23 6.10
C ILE A 270 -13.26 -1.91 7.58
N PHE A 271 -12.85 -0.73 8.06
CA PHE A 271 -13.06 -0.33 9.45
C PHE A 271 -14.55 -0.28 9.82
N GLN A 272 -15.38 0.33 8.94
CA GLN A 272 -16.83 0.37 9.12
C GLN A 272 -17.46 -1.02 9.07
N SER A 273 -17.02 -1.87 8.13
CA SER A 273 -17.53 -3.22 7.97
C SER A 273 -17.15 -4.14 9.15
N ILE A 274 -15.98 -3.96 9.75
CA ILE A 274 -15.61 -4.64 11.00
C ILE A 274 -16.56 -4.20 12.15
N SER A 275 -16.81 -2.91 12.27
CA SER A 275 -17.71 -2.37 13.30
C SER A 275 -19.14 -2.87 13.11
N ASN A 276 -19.61 -3.00 11.88
CA ASN A 276 -20.92 -3.50 11.51
C ASN A 276 -20.98 -5.04 11.40
N ARG A 277 -19.86 -5.75 11.67
CA ARG A 277 -19.76 -7.21 11.51
C ARG A 277 -20.11 -7.71 10.09
N ASP A 278 -19.92 -6.90 9.07
CA ASP A 278 -20.11 -7.30 7.67
C ASP A 278 -18.88 -8.08 7.16
N LEU A 279 -18.82 -9.34 7.55
CA LEU A 279 -17.68 -10.22 7.28
C LEU A 279 -17.48 -10.47 5.77
N ILE A 280 -18.55 -10.37 4.97
CA ILE A 280 -18.43 -10.53 3.51
C ILE A 280 -17.61 -9.36 2.94
N VAL A 281 -17.93 -8.12 3.29
CA VAL A 281 -17.18 -6.95 2.85
C VAL A 281 -15.73 -6.99 3.37
N VAL A 282 -15.55 -7.28 4.66
CA VAL A 282 -14.20 -7.36 5.27
C VAL A 282 -13.35 -8.38 4.53
N ARG A 283 -13.86 -9.60 4.30
CA ARG A 283 -13.16 -10.67 3.62
C ARG A 283 -12.68 -10.28 2.23
N ASN A 284 -13.58 -9.71 1.44
CA ASN A 284 -13.28 -9.31 0.07
C ASN A 284 -12.31 -8.12 0.00
N CYS A 285 -12.48 -7.10 0.85
CA CYS A 285 -11.58 -5.95 0.89
C CYS A 285 -10.16 -6.34 1.36
N VAL A 286 -10.04 -7.19 2.39
CA VAL A 286 -8.73 -7.68 2.86
C VAL A 286 -8.05 -8.50 1.78
N MET A 287 -8.78 -9.40 1.11
CA MET A 287 -8.23 -10.20 0.01
C MET A 287 -7.80 -9.32 -1.16
N LEU A 288 -8.56 -8.28 -1.48
CA LEU A 288 -8.21 -7.32 -2.53
C LEU A 288 -6.93 -6.55 -2.20
N LEU A 289 -6.81 -6.00 -0.99
CA LEU A 289 -5.59 -5.31 -0.56
C LEU A 289 -4.37 -6.25 -0.61
N ALA A 290 -4.52 -7.48 -0.12
CA ALA A 290 -3.47 -8.48 -0.21
C ALA A 290 -3.10 -8.78 -1.67
N THR A 291 -4.08 -8.90 -2.55
CA THR A 291 -3.85 -9.10 -3.98
C THR A 291 -3.10 -7.93 -4.60
N MET A 292 -3.47 -6.69 -4.28
CA MET A 292 -2.75 -5.49 -4.75
C MET A 292 -1.28 -5.52 -4.33
N VAL A 293 -0.99 -5.86 -3.07
CA VAL A 293 0.38 -5.99 -2.56
C VAL A 293 1.16 -7.07 -3.31
N VAL A 294 0.57 -8.26 -3.48
CA VAL A 294 1.23 -9.39 -4.16
C VAL A 294 1.49 -9.08 -5.63
N VAL A 295 0.52 -8.44 -6.31
CA VAL A 295 0.67 -8.03 -7.71
C VAL A 295 1.76 -6.96 -7.87
N VAL A 296 1.81 -5.96 -6.98
CA VAL A 296 2.87 -4.94 -7.05
C VAL A 296 4.24 -5.55 -6.80
N ASN A 297 4.37 -6.44 -5.81
CA ASN A 297 5.63 -7.15 -5.59
C ASN A 297 6.04 -7.99 -6.81
N PHE A 298 5.10 -8.66 -7.47
CA PHE A 298 5.37 -9.38 -8.70
C PHE A 298 5.84 -8.45 -9.83
N ILE A 299 5.19 -7.29 -9.99
CA ILE A 299 5.61 -6.28 -10.99
C ILE A 299 7.04 -5.80 -10.69
N VAL A 300 7.37 -5.54 -9.43
CA VAL A 300 8.73 -5.14 -9.01
C VAL A 300 9.75 -6.25 -9.29
N ASP A 301 9.42 -7.51 -9.03
CA ASP A 301 10.29 -8.65 -9.35
C ASP A 301 10.55 -8.75 -10.88
N VAL A 302 9.51 -8.53 -11.69
CA VAL A 302 9.64 -8.48 -13.15
C VAL A 302 10.50 -7.31 -13.61
N LEU A 303 10.28 -6.12 -13.06
CA LEU A 303 11.10 -4.94 -13.36
C LEU A 303 12.56 -5.16 -12.97
N TYR A 304 12.81 -5.77 -11.81
CA TYR A 304 14.16 -6.12 -11.38
C TYR A 304 14.85 -7.07 -12.38
N ALA A 305 14.15 -8.12 -12.81
CA ALA A 305 14.69 -9.07 -13.80
C ALA A 305 14.97 -8.44 -15.18
N VAL A 306 14.26 -7.35 -15.53
CA VAL A 306 14.50 -6.59 -16.78
C VAL A 306 15.70 -5.66 -16.63
N ILE A 307 15.84 -4.99 -15.47
CA ILE A 307 16.85 -3.96 -15.22
C ILE A 307 18.22 -4.57 -14.90
N ASP A 308 18.26 -5.68 -14.12
CA ASP A 308 19.51 -6.34 -13.73
C ASP A 308 19.80 -7.57 -14.61
N PRO A 309 20.77 -7.46 -15.55
CA PRO A 309 21.14 -8.62 -16.38
C PRO A 309 21.80 -9.74 -15.61
N ARG A 310 22.28 -9.52 -14.37
CA ARG A 310 22.97 -10.52 -13.55
C ARG A 310 22.01 -11.60 -13.05
N VAL A 311 20.74 -11.28 -12.88
CA VAL A 311 19.67 -12.26 -12.50
C VAL A 311 19.48 -13.31 -13.59
N LYS A 312 19.83 -13.00 -14.85
CA LYS A 312 19.80 -13.95 -15.98
C LYS A 312 20.90 -15.02 -15.91
N ALA A 313 21.98 -14.75 -15.19
CA ALA A 313 23.14 -15.64 -15.11
C ALA A 313 23.08 -16.62 -13.92
N SER A 314 22.26 -16.34 -12.88
CA SER A 314 22.10 -17.21 -11.71
C SER A 314 21.05 -18.32 -11.89
N ASP A 315 20.33 -18.30 -13.00
CA ASP A 315 19.31 -19.33 -13.35
C ASP A 315 19.88 -20.46 -14.25
N ILE A 316 21.19 -20.45 -14.52
CA ILE A 316 21.94 -21.52 -15.21
C ILE A 316 22.75 -22.32 -14.20
#